data_0a8d20e3c8fea0c3386d07f19854e7f6
#
_entry.id   0a8d20e3c8fea0c3386d07f19854e7f6
#
_cell.length_a   1.000
_cell.length_b   1.000
_cell.length_c   1.000
_cell.angle_alpha   90.00
_cell.angle_beta   90.00
_cell.angle_gamma   90.00
#
_symmetry.space_group_name_H-M   'P 1'
#
loop_
_entity.id
_entity.type
_entity.pdbx_description
1 polymer ?
#
loop_
_entity_poly.entity_id
_entity_poly.type
_entity_poly.pdbx_seq_one_letter_code
_entity_poly.pdbx_strand_id
1 'polypeptide(L)'
;MSDQTPSTHWLPNREHLLVLYEKYEPAFNTLLERLLVRLRDCIAVSSIPTYKARVKNFPSYYRKLLRNCSSTEIRTNDLPVITDILGIRIICSFLQDLRLVEQSLQSCFSVYEVERKGADRTFREFGYESTHILLAIPEEMKQDLDLPEGLIFEIQVRTMLQDAWAEVEHELVYKSEFSPFDLPLKRKLASINASLSLADIIFQEIRDYQNKLNKELDKRRGSFYQQADFETEIGEHRAVPALETADSVDQGSLAYVQGTIDDMILDAIEAHNNGKLDRAVRIYSCIIDTKPNNVILSVIYKHRGMAYFAQSKYNEALSDFTSSAEVKPDNFR
;
A
#
# COMPACT_ATOMS: atom_id res chain seq x y z
N MET A 1 63.50 21.49 15.54
CA MET A 1 62.39 22.48 15.40
C MET A 1 61.51 21.94 14.27
N SER A 2 60.47 21.24 14.64
CA SER A 2 59.49 20.66 13.72
C SER A 2 58.34 21.65 13.57
N ASP A 3 58.27 22.23 12.38
CA ASP A 3 57.16 23.09 11.94
C ASP A 3 55.86 22.27 11.92
N GLN A 4 55.06 22.38 12.96
CA GLN A 4 53.67 21.96 12.93
C GLN A 4 52.85 23.12 12.34
N THR A 5 52.61 23.06 11.03
CA THR A 5 51.60 23.87 10.39
C THR A 5 50.24 23.50 11.02
N PRO A 6 49.44 24.44 11.53
CA PRO A 6 48.12 24.12 12.03
C PRO A 6 47.25 23.65 10.86
N SER A 7 46.67 22.46 10.99
CA SER A 7 45.65 21.98 10.08
C SER A 7 44.48 22.98 10.12
N THR A 8 44.39 23.83 9.12
CA THR A 8 43.22 24.68 8.88
C THR A 8 42.04 23.77 8.63
N HIS A 9 41.19 23.57 9.64
CA HIS A 9 39.84 23.01 9.47
C HIS A 9 39.09 23.96 8.54
N TRP A 10 38.96 23.56 7.28
CA TRP A 10 38.24 24.35 6.30
C TRP A 10 36.71 24.27 6.60
N LEU A 11 36.13 25.38 6.99
CA LEU A 11 34.69 25.55 7.13
C LEU A 11 34.18 26.18 5.84
N PRO A 12 33.17 25.57 5.16
CA PRO A 12 32.58 26.16 3.98
C PRO A 12 32.01 27.55 4.29
N ASN A 13 32.34 28.53 3.43
CA ASN A 13 31.79 29.89 3.59
C ASN A 13 30.26 29.85 3.41
N ARG A 14 29.51 30.09 4.48
CA ARG A 14 28.06 30.00 4.49
C ARG A 14 27.39 30.97 3.51
N GLU A 15 27.91 32.20 3.39
CA GLU A 15 27.33 33.21 2.49
C GLU A 15 27.53 32.83 1.03
N HIS A 16 28.71 32.35 0.67
CA HIS A 16 28.99 31.87 -0.67
C HIS A 16 28.12 30.69 -1.06
N LEU A 17 27.97 29.71 -0.16
CA LEU A 17 27.10 28.56 -0.38
C LEU A 17 25.63 28.93 -0.46
N LEU A 18 25.19 29.96 0.29
CA LEU A 18 23.82 30.46 0.18
C LEU A 18 23.52 30.99 -1.22
N VAL A 19 24.41 31.82 -1.75
CA VAL A 19 24.26 32.38 -3.11
C VAL A 19 24.21 31.26 -4.17
N LEU A 20 25.09 30.25 -4.07
CA LEU A 20 25.06 29.10 -4.97
C LEU A 20 23.76 28.30 -4.81
N TYR A 21 23.31 28.08 -3.58
CA TYR A 21 22.07 27.35 -3.33
C TYR A 21 20.85 28.06 -3.90
N GLU A 22 20.73 29.36 -3.66
CA GLU A 22 19.64 30.21 -4.20
C GLU A 22 19.62 30.23 -5.74
N LYS A 23 20.79 30.15 -6.38
CA LYS A 23 20.92 30.03 -7.84
C LYS A 23 20.24 28.74 -8.35
N TYR A 24 20.44 27.61 -7.67
CA TYR A 24 19.93 26.31 -8.10
C TYR A 24 18.53 25.98 -7.58
N GLU A 25 18.04 26.64 -6.54
CA GLU A 25 16.77 26.35 -5.89
C GLU A 25 15.57 26.32 -6.87
N PRO A 26 15.41 27.26 -7.84
CA PRO A 26 14.33 27.19 -8.83
C PRO A 26 14.41 25.94 -9.69
N ALA A 27 15.63 25.55 -10.13
CA ALA A 27 15.85 24.34 -10.92
C ALA A 27 15.52 23.08 -10.10
N PHE A 28 15.87 23.03 -8.80
CA PHE A 28 15.51 21.94 -7.91
C PHE A 28 13.99 21.78 -7.79
N ASN A 29 13.25 22.86 -7.63
CA ASN A 29 11.78 22.81 -7.52
C ASN A 29 11.15 22.31 -8.83
N THR A 30 11.59 22.80 -9.98
CA THR A 30 11.11 22.35 -11.30
C THR A 30 11.42 20.88 -11.53
N LEU A 31 12.62 20.44 -11.18
CA LEU A 31 13.01 19.04 -11.29
C LEU A 31 12.18 18.15 -10.38
N LEU A 32 11.91 18.59 -9.15
CA LEU A 32 11.09 17.85 -8.18
C LEU A 32 9.67 17.63 -8.70
N GLU A 33 9.07 18.62 -9.35
CA GLU A 33 7.76 18.50 -10.00
C GLU A 33 7.78 17.48 -11.14
N ARG A 34 8.80 17.53 -12.02
CA ARG A 34 8.99 16.53 -13.10
C ARG A 34 9.12 15.12 -12.56
N LEU A 35 9.91 14.94 -11.50
CA LEU A 35 10.08 13.66 -10.83
C LEU A 35 8.77 13.13 -10.24
N LEU A 36 7.96 14.00 -9.63
CA LEU A 36 6.65 13.61 -9.07
C LEU A 36 5.68 13.13 -10.15
N VAL A 37 5.63 13.78 -11.31
CA VAL A 37 4.82 13.32 -12.43
C VAL A 37 5.27 11.93 -12.87
N ARG A 38 6.56 11.75 -13.13
CA ARG A 38 7.12 10.46 -13.55
C ARG A 38 6.88 9.34 -12.55
N LEU A 39 6.98 9.65 -11.25
CA LEU A 39 6.74 8.67 -10.19
C LEU A 39 5.28 8.21 -10.14
N ARG A 40 4.32 9.12 -10.36
CA ARG A 40 2.90 8.76 -10.42
C ARG A 40 2.58 7.87 -11.62
N ASP A 41 3.24 8.09 -12.75
CA ASP A 41 3.06 7.26 -13.94
C ASP A 41 3.74 5.88 -13.81
N CYS A 42 4.85 5.84 -13.07
CA CYS A 42 5.68 4.64 -12.91
C CYS A 42 5.09 3.66 -11.88
N ILE A 43 4.47 4.18 -10.80
CA ILE A 43 4.07 3.35 -9.66
C ILE A 43 2.62 2.91 -9.83
N ALA A 44 2.45 1.62 -10.15
CA ALA A 44 1.15 0.97 -10.29
C ALA A 44 0.90 0.05 -9.10
N VAL A 45 0.24 0.56 -8.07
CA VAL A 45 -0.23 -0.22 -6.90
C VAL A 45 -1.73 -0.07 -6.74
N SER A 46 -2.38 -1.06 -6.14
CA SER A 46 -3.86 -1.07 -6.01
C SER A 46 -4.40 0.04 -5.13
N SER A 47 -3.64 0.48 -4.12
CA SER A 47 -4.00 1.61 -3.26
C SER A 47 -3.14 2.81 -3.62
N ILE A 48 -3.76 3.90 -4.07
CA ILE A 48 -3.04 5.11 -4.50
C ILE A 48 -2.17 5.64 -3.35
N PRO A 49 -0.82 5.70 -3.52
CA PRO A 49 0.08 6.20 -2.49
C PRO A 49 -0.04 7.71 -2.32
N THR A 50 0.29 8.20 -1.12
CA THR A 50 0.48 9.63 -0.87
C THR A 50 1.93 10.01 -1.11
N TYR A 51 2.13 11.09 -1.85
CA TYR A 51 3.47 11.62 -2.13
C TYR A 51 3.70 12.90 -1.33
N LYS A 52 4.78 12.92 -0.53
CA LYS A 52 5.31 14.13 0.11
C LYS A 52 6.67 14.41 -0.49
N ALA A 53 6.87 15.60 -1.03
CA ALA A 53 8.13 15.95 -1.68
C ALA A 53 8.63 17.30 -1.17
N ARG A 54 9.93 17.45 -1.08
CA ARG A 54 10.54 18.70 -0.67
C ARG A 54 11.93 18.87 -1.26
N VAL A 55 12.26 20.09 -1.57
CA VAL A 55 13.65 20.54 -1.65
C VAL A 55 14.12 20.84 -0.23
N LYS A 56 15.28 20.34 0.17
CA LYS A 56 15.84 20.57 1.52
C LYS A 56 16.20 22.05 1.66
N ASN A 57 15.68 22.74 2.66
CA ASN A 57 16.00 24.16 2.87
C ASN A 57 17.49 24.37 3.19
N PHE A 58 18.02 25.54 2.83
CA PHE A 58 19.42 25.88 3.01
C PHE A 58 19.95 25.65 4.44
N PRO A 59 19.29 26.06 5.54
CA PRO A 59 19.78 25.80 6.88
C PRO A 59 19.98 24.33 7.22
N SER A 60 19.09 23.47 6.72
CA SER A 60 19.17 22.02 6.91
C SER A 60 20.21 21.38 5.99
N TYR A 61 20.36 21.89 4.76
CA TYR A 61 21.42 21.53 3.82
C TYR A 61 22.80 21.83 4.43
N TYR A 62 23.02 23.07 4.87
CA TYR A 62 24.29 23.50 5.45
C TYR A 62 24.66 22.71 6.72
N ARG A 63 23.69 22.45 7.59
CA ARG A 63 23.91 21.63 8.80
C ARG A 63 24.32 20.20 8.45
N LYS A 64 23.69 19.58 7.42
CA LYS A 64 24.05 18.24 6.98
C LYS A 64 25.42 18.23 6.32
N LEU A 65 25.72 19.23 5.51
CA LEU A 65 27.05 19.40 4.90
C LEU A 65 28.15 19.46 5.96
N LEU A 66 27.97 20.24 7.03
CA LEU A 66 28.92 20.33 8.14
C LEU A 66 29.13 19.00 8.88
N ARG A 67 28.11 18.15 8.97
CA ARG A 67 28.23 16.82 9.60
C ARG A 67 29.00 15.83 8.74
N ASN A 68 28.85 15.93 7.43
CA ASN A 68 29.43 15.00 6.45
C ASN A 68 30.81 15.45 5.97
N CYS A 69 31.21 16.68 6.24
CA CYS A 69 32.54 17.21 5.91
C CYS A 69 33.63 16.54 6.76
N SER A 70 34.03 15.34 6.40
CA SER A 70 35.34 14.79 6.72
C SER A 70 36.27 15.09 5.57
N SER A 71 37.09 16.15 5.69
CA SER A 71 38.38 16.41 4.99
C SER A 71 38.48 16.22 3.46
N THR A 72 37.39 16.23 2.71
CA THR A 72 37.47 16.24 1.25
C THR A 72 37.44 17.71 0.78
N GLU A 73 38.45 18.12 0.01
CA GLU A 73 38.53 19.46 -0.59
C GLU A 73 37.29 19.73 -1.43
N ILE A 74 36.37 20.55 -0.89
CA ILE A 74 35.23 21.03 -1.67
C ILE A 74 35.82 22.05 -2.65
N ARG A 75 35.76 21.71 -3.92
CA ARG A 75 36.15 22.64 -5.00
C ARG A 75 35.21 23.85 -4.92
N THR A 76 35.77 25.03 -4.79
CA THR A 76 35.08 26.25 -4.33
C THR A 76 34.09 26.86 -5.32
N ASN A 77 33.86 26.28 -6.48
CA ASN A 77 33.03 26.89 -7.54
C ASN A 77 31.64 26.23 -7.73
N ASP A 78 31.40 25.02 -7.18
CA ASP A 78 30.14 24.33 -7.35
C ASP A 78 29.46 24.06 -6.01
N LEU A 79 28.12 23.88 -6.05
CA LEU A 79 27.34 23.52 -4.87
C LEU A 79 27.65 22.05 -4.48
N PRO A 80 28.19 21.77 -3.29
CA PRO A 80 28.42 20.41 -2.84
C PRO A 80 27.12 19.61 -2.77
N VAL A 81 27.06 18.49 -3.47
CA VAL A 81 25.84 17.65 -3.52
C VAL A 81 25.80 16.74 -2.31
N ILE A 82 24.65 16.73 -1.63
CA ILE A 82 24.28 15.75 -0.62
C ILE A 82 23.11 14.89 -1.14
N THR A 83 23.00 13.68 -0.64
CA THR A 83 22.07 12.66 -1.17
C THR A 83 20.57 13.02 -1.08
N ASP A 84 20.20 13.94 -0.19
CA ASP A 84 18.80 14.27 0.12
C ASP A 84 18.46 15.76 -0.10
N ILE A 85 19.11 16.42 -1.08
CA ILE A 85 18.68 17.77 -1.52
C ILE A 85 17.24 17.69 -2.02
N LEU A 86 16.96 16.68 -2.87
CA LEU A 86 15.63 16.35 -3.33
C LEU A 86 15.16 15.11 -2.56
N GLY A 87 14.19 15.29 -1.68
CA GLY A 87 13.63 14.22 -0.87
C GLY A 87 12.17 13.97 -1.20
N ILE A 88 11.81 12.73 -1.52
CA ILE A 88 10.44 12.32 -1.82
C ILE A 88 10.07 11.19 -0.86
N ARG A 89 8.88 11.28 -0.25
CA ARG A 89 8.29 10.18 0.52
C ARG A 89 7.12 9.60 -0.24
N ILE A 90 7.09 8.29 -0.35
CA ILE A 90 5.97 7.52 -0.91
C ILE A 90 5.34 6.75 0.24
N ILE A 91 4.12 7.13 0.59
CA ILE A 91 3.41 6.60 1.75
C ILE A 91 2.33 5.66 1.25
N CYS A 92 2.47 4.38 1.57
CA CYS A 92 1.58 3.30 1.16
C CYS A 92 0.60 2.94 2.28
N SER A 93 -0.55 2.39 1.90
CA SER A 93 -1.55 1.94 2.87
C SER A 93 -1.18 0.60 3.52
N PHE A 94 -0.46 -0.27 2.82
CA PHE A 94 -0.19 -1.65 3.25
C PHE A 94 1.25 -2.07 3.02
N LEU A 95 1.72 -3.04 3.81
CA LEU A 95 3.09 -3.54 3.77
C LEU A 95 3.48 -4.14 2.40
N GLN A 96 2.57 -4.85 1.74
CA GLN A 96 2.86 -5.43 0.42
C GLN A 96 3.12 -4.37 -0.64
N ASP A 97 2.50 -3.18 -0.53
CA ASP A 97 2.67 -2.10 -1.49
C ASP A 97 4.09 -1.53 -1.47
N LEU A 98 4.79 -1.60 -0.31
CA LEU A 98 6.19 -1.17 -0.20
C LEU A 98 7.10 -1.91 -1.18
N ARG A 99 6.93 -3.24 -1.29
CA ARG A 99 7.72 -4.07 -2.22
C ARG A 99 7.38 -3.78 -3.68
N LEU A 100 6.10 -3.57 -3.98
CA LEU A 100 5.65 -3.23 -5.33
C LEU A 100 6.18 -1.87 -5.78
N VAL A 101 6.20 -0.88 -4.88
CA VAL A 101 6.80 0.44 -5.13
C VAL A 101 8.30 0.30 -5.37
N GLU A 102 9.03 -0.45 -4.53
CA GLU A 102 10.47 -0.68 -4.70
C GLU A 102 10.76 -1.31 -6.08
N GLN A 103 10.01 -2.33 -6.48
CA GLN A 103 10.15 -2.97 -7.79
C GLN A 103 9.86 -2.01 -8.96
N SER A 104 8.81 -1.19 -8.83
CA SER A 104 8.48 -0.17 -9.82
C SER A 104 9.60 0.87 -9.97
N LEU A 105 10.16 1.32 -8.85
CA LEU A 105 11.28 2.27 -8.87
C LEU A 105 12.52 1.68 -9.54
N GLN A 106 12.85 0.42 -9.24
CA GLN A 106 13.98 -0.29 -9.87
C GLN A 106 13.81 -0.50 -11.38
N SER A 107 12.57 -0.60 -11.85
CA SER A 107 12.27 -0.74 -13.28
C SER A 107 12.30 0.58 -14.05
N CYS A 108 11.99 1.70 -13.38
CA CYS A 108 11.85 3.01 -14.01
C CYS A 108 13.07 3.92 -13.87
N PHE A 109 13.92 3.67 -12.89
CA PHE A 109 15.08 4.51 -12.56
C PHE A 109 16.34 3.68 -12.33
N SER A 110 17.49 4.29 -12.58
CA SER A 110 18.78 3.69 -12.20
C SER A 110 19.00 3.88 -10.70
N VAL A 111 19.10 2.76 -9.97
CA VAL A 111 19.30 2.73 -8.53
C VAL A 111 20.78 2.79 -8.20
N TYR A 112 21.17 3.73 -7.34
CA TYR A 112 22.53 3.80 -6.78
C TYR A 112 22.65 2.94 -5.51
N GLU A 113 21.69 3.06 -4.61
CA GLU A 113 21.73 2.40 -3.31
C GLU A 113 20.33 2.16 -2.77
N VAL A 114 20.15 1.05 -2.06
CA VAL A 114 18.95 0.74 -1.28
C VAL A 114 19.36 0.48 0.16
N GLU A 115 19.02 1.38 1.06
CA GLU A 115 19.26 1.26 2.50
C GLU A 115 17.94 0.90 3.22
N ARG A 116 17.91 -0.23 3.91
CA ARG A 116 16.79 -0.61 4.77
C ARG A 116 17.10 -0.26 6.21
N LYS A 117 16.67 0.92 6.64
CA LYS A 117 16.85 1.37 8.03
C LYS A 117 16.00 0.51 8.96
N GLY A 118 16.61 -0.03 9.98
CA GLY A 118 15.96 -0.89 10.96
C GLY A 118 16.14 -2.39 10.74
N ALA A 119 16.58 -2.85 9.56
CA ALA A 119 16.80 -4.26 9.27
C ALA A 119 17.88 -4.92 10.16
N ASP A 120 18.90 -4.15 10.56
CA ASP A 120 20.02 -4.64 11.39
C ASP A 120 19.76 -4.54 12.89
N ARG A 121 18.57 -4.06 13.31
CA ARG A 121 18.24 -3.92 14.73
C ARG A 121 17.93 -5.28 15.34
N THR A 122 18.44 -5.50 16.55
CA THR A 122 18.13 -6.71 17.32
C THR A 122 16.65 -6.67 17.75
N PHE A 123 16.08 -7.84 18.03
CA PHE A 123 14.71 -7.99 18.56
C PHE A 123 14.42 -7.17 19.83
N ARG A 124 15.45 -6.60 20.48
CA ARG A 124 15.35 -5.71 21.64
C ARG A 124 15.21 -4.23 21.27
N GLU A 125 15.47 -3.92 20.03
CA GLU A 125 15.46 -2.55 19.50
C GLU A 125 14.34 -2.40 18.50
N PHE A 126 13.09 -2.35 18.97
CA PHE A 126 11.98 -1.94 18.14
C PHE A 126 12.25 -0.53 17.64
N GLY A 127 12.62 -0.39 16.41
CA GLY A 127 12.95 0.85 15.77
C GLY A 127 12.15 1.02 14.50
N TYR A 128 12.12 2.23 14.05
CA TYR A 128 11.52 2.64 12.82
C TYR A 128 12.13 1.88 11.62
N GLU A 129 11.27 1.31 10.79
CA GLU A 129 11.64 0.71 9.52
C GLU A 129 11.32 1.65 8.36
N SER A 130 12.26 1.86 7.48
CA SER A 130 12.08 2.65 6.26
C SER A 130 13.04 2.18 5.20
N THR A 131 12.54 2.05 3.98
CA THR A 131 13.40 1.83 2.82
C THR A 131 13.77 3.17 2.22
N HIS A 132 15.06 3.46 2.19
CA HIS A 132 15.66 4.63 1.56
C HIS A 132 16.32 4.20 0.25
N ILE A 133 15.97 4.83 -0.85
CA ILE A 133 16.46 4.49 -2.17
C ILE A 133 17.07 5.74 -2.79
N LEU A 134 18.34 5.67 -3.15
CA LEU A 134 19.04 6.71 -3.87
C LEU A 134 18.98 6.41 -5.36
N LEU A 135 18.50 7.36 -6.14
CA LEU A 135 18.21 7.21 -7.56
C LEU A 135 18.93 8.26 -8.41
N ALA A 136 19.36 7.83 -9.59
CA ALA A 136 19.85 8.73 -10.63
C ALA A 136 18.68 9.53 -11.22
N ILE A 137 18.94 10.79 -11.53
CA ILE A 137 17.99 11.63 -12.26
C ILE A 137 18.14 11.30 -13.76
N PRO A 138 17.05 10.90 -14.44
CA PRO A 138 17.09 10.66 -15.88
C PRO A 138 17.51 11.90 -16.67
N GLU A 139 18.34 11.73 -17.69
CA GLU A 139 18.91 12.85 -18.48
C GLU A 139 17.81 13.70 -19.15
N GLU A 140 16.73 13.05 -19.58
CA GLU A 140 15.60 13.77 -20.16
C GLU A 140 14.94 14.79 -19.20
N MET A 141 15.08 14.59 -17.89
CA MET A 141 14.50 15.49 -16.87
C MET A 141 15.42 16.65 -16.50
N LYS A 142 16.71 16.55 -16.84
CA LYS A 142 17.70 17.59 -16.60
C LYS A 142 17.71 18.65 -17.70
N GLN A 143 17.08 18.38 -18.85
CA GLN A 143 17.05 19.28 -19.99
C GLN A 143 16.53 20.65 -19.58
N ASP A 144 17.20 21.71 -20.04
CA ASP A 144 16.90 23.12 -19.79
C ASP A 144 17.02 23.56 -18.31
N LEU A 145 17.67 22.75 -17.45
CA LEU A 145 17.92 23.09 -16.07
C LEU A 145 19.43 23.21 -15.81
N ASP A 146 19.83 24.31 -15.17
CA ASP A 146 21.18 24.45 -14.59
C ASP A 146 21.20 23.70 -13.26
N LEU A 147 21.91 22.57 -13.19
CA LEU A 147 21.96 21.68 -12.03
C LEU A 147 23.41 21.34 -11.67
N PRO A 148 23.74 21.17 -10.39
CA PRO A 148 25.07 20.74 -9.98
C PRO A 148 25.35 19.32 -10.46
N GLU A 149 26.64 19.04 -10.79
CA GLU A 149 27.07 17.71 -11.19
C GLU A 149 26.84 16.66 -10.10
N GLY A 150 26.49 15.45 -10.50
CA GLY A 150 26.29 14.32 -9.57
C GLY A 150 25.04 14.42 -8.71
N LEU A 151 24.09 15.30 -9.05
CA LEU A 151 22.83 15.39 -8.32
C LEU A 151 22.05 14.08 -8.43
N ILE A 152 21.64 13.56 -7.27
CA ILE A 152 20.77 12.41 -7.09
C ILE A 152 19.59 12.79 -6.23
N PHE A 153 18.59 11.92 -6.16
CA PHE A 153 17.45 12.13 -5.28
C PHE A 153 17.16 10.93 -4.38
N GLU A 154 16.63 11.21 -3.20
CA GLU A 154 16.28 10.19 -2.22
C GLU A 154 14.78 9.94 -2.22
N ILE A 155 14.38 8.67 -2.31
CA ILE A 155 13.01 8.24 -2.06
C ILE A 155 12.97 7.45 -0.74
N GLN A 156 12.01 7.80 0.12
CA GLN A 156 11.69 7.06 1.33
C GLN A 156 10.33 6.39 1.13
N VAL A 157 10.31 5.06 1.18
CA VAL A 157 9.09 4.27 1.05
C VAL A 157 8.66 3.78 2.43
N ARG A 158 7.41 4.04 2.81
CA ARG A 158 6.86 3.81 4.16
C ARG A 158 5.40 3.45 4.12
N THR A 159 4.90 2.79 5.18
CA THR A 159 3.46 2.76 5.45
C THR A 159 2.99 4.07 6.11
N MET A 160 1.67 4.27 6.18
CA MET A 160 1.08 5.41 6.91
C MET A 160 1.51 5.42 8.38
N LEU A 161 1.56 4.25 9.02
CA LEU A 161 1.94 4.15 10.44
C LEU A 161 3.44 4.38 10.63
N GLN A 162 4.27 3.91 9.71
CA GLN A 162 5.69 4.19 9.70
C GLN A 162 5.99 5.68 9.49
N ASP A 163 5.24 6.37 8.61
CA ASP A 163 5.41 7.81 8.41
C ASP A 163 4.95 8.61 9.63
N ALA A 164 3.81 8.25 10.21
CA ALA A 164 3.31 8.87 11.44
C ALA A 164 4.31 8.71 12.60
N TRP A 165 4.86 7.50 12.78
CA TRP A 165 5.89 7.24 13.78
C TRP A 165 7.13 8.12 13.57
N ALA A 166 7.62 8.21 12.34
CA ALA A 166 8.81 9.00 12.01
C ALA A 166 8.63 10.49 12.30
N GLU A 167 7.44 11.04 12.05
CA GLU A 167 7.15 12.45 12.38
C GLU A 167 7.16 12.67 13.90
N VAL A 168 6.53 11.76 14.67
CA VAL A 168 6.48 11.85 16.14
C VAL A 168 7.87 11.65 16.76
N GLU A 169 8.61 10.64 16.31
CA GLU A 169 9.98 10.38 16.79
C GLU A 169 10.89 11.60 16.55
N HIS A 170 10.77 12.21 15.35
CA HIS A 170 11.55 13.40 15.01
C HIS A 170 11.23 14.59 15.93
N GLU A 171 9.95 14.81 16.27
CA GLU A 171 9.55 15.86 17.21
C GLU A 171 10.05 15.58 18.63
N LEU A 172 9.86 14.37 19.12
CA LEU A 172 10.15 14.01 20.52
C LEU A 172 11.63 13.81 20.80
N VAL A 173 12.38 13.24 19.83
CA VAL A 173 13.78 12.85 20.07
C VAL A 173 14.74 13.89 19.51
N TYR A 174 14.47 14.43 18.33
CA TYR A 174 15.42 15.30 17.63
C TYR A 174 15.33 16.77 18.05
N LYS A 175 14.12 17.25 18.35
CA LYS A 175 13.90 18.65 18.78
C LYS A 175 13.91 18.84 20.28
N SER A 176 13.80 17.77 21.06
CA SER A 176 13.85 17.86 22.50
C SER A 176 15.31 17.92 22.99
N GLU A 177 15.56 18.74 24.01
CA GLU A 177 16.84 18.77 24.75
C GLU A 177 17.00 17.53 25.66
N PHE A 178 16.11 16.52 25.51
CA PHE A 178 16.16 15.30 26.30
C PHE A 178 17.41 14.50 26.00
N SER A 179 18.09 14.11 27.05
CA SER A 179 19.28 13.28 26.95
C SER A 179 19.00 11.99 26.21
N PRO A 180 19.85 11.60 25.23
CA PRO A 180 19.71 10.31 24.55
C PRO A 180 19.80 9.09 25.49
N PHE A 181 20.04 9.32 26.80
CA PHE A 181 20.18 8.30 27.84
C PHE A 181 18.91 8.05 28.68
N ASP A 182 17.77 8.70 28.37
CA ASP A 182 16.52 8.43 29.08
C ASP A 182 15.95 7.05 28.68
N LEU A 183 16.33 6.01 29.43
CA LEU A 183 15.89 4.63 29.21
C LEU A 183 14.36 4.44 29.33
N PRO A 184 13.65 5.07 30.32
CA PRO A 184 12.20 4.98 30.36
C PRO A 184 11.50 5.52 29.11
N LEU A 185 11.96 6.65 28.59
CA LEU A 185 11.42 7.24 27.36
C LEU A 185 11.67 6.32 26.15
N LYS A 186 12.89 5.81 25.98
CA LYS A 186 13.24 4.88 24.91
C LYS A 186 12.39 3.62 24.94
N ARG A 187 12.10 3.07 26.13
CA ARG A 187 11.23 1.89 26.29
C ARG A 187 9.78 2.19 25.85
N LYS A 188 9.25 3.37 26.21
CA LYS A 188 7.89 3.78 25.78
C LYS A 188 7.83 3.96 24.28
N LEU A 189 8.83 4.62 23.69
CA LEU A 189 8.92 4.79 22.22
C LEU A 189 9.00 3.44 21.51
N ALA A 190 9.82 2.51 21.99
CA ALA A 190 9.92 1.16 21.45
C ALA A 190 8.58 0.38 21.55
N SER A 191 7.86 0.52 22.67
CA SER A 191 6.55 -0.11 22.84
C SER A 191 5.50 0.43 21.87
N ILE A 192 5.47 1.75 21.64
CA ILE A 192 4.55 2.36 20.67
C ILE A 192 4.91 1.90 19.26
N ASN A 193 6.19 1.89 18.89
CA ASN A 193 6.62 1.43 17.58
C ASN A 193 6.24 -0.03 17.33
N ALA A 194 6.40 -0.91 18.34
CA ALA A 194 5.96 -2.30 18.26
C ALA A 194 4.44 -2.43 18.03
N SER A 195 3.64 -1.59 18.68
CA SER A 195 2.19 -1.55 18.51
C SER A 195 1.78 -1.11 17.10
N LEU A 196 2.49 -0.10 16.54
CA LEU A 196 2.25 0.36 15.17
C LEU A 196 2.67 -0.69 14.14
N SER A 197 3.79 -1.37 14.35
CA SER A 197 4.23 -2.48 13.48
C SER A 197 3.23 -3.64 13.48
N LEU A 198 2.68 -3.98 14.65
CA LEU A 198 1.62 -4.99 14.76
C LEU A 198 0.35 -4.55 14.02
N ALA A 199 -0.03 -3.27 14.13
CA ALA A 199 -1.20 -2.73 13.42
C ALA A 199 -1.00 -2.79 11.90
N ASP A 200 0.19 -2.51 11.35
CA ASP A 200 0.50 -2.67 9.93
C ASP A 200 0.33 -4.13 9.47
N ILE A 201 0.76 -5.08 10.29
CA ILE A 201 0.58 -6.52 10.00
C ILE A 201 -0.91 -6.87 9.96
N ILE A 202 -1.69 -6.43 10.95
CA ILE A 202 -3.14 -6.69 11.01
C ILE A 202 -3.86 -6.06 9.80
N PHE A 203 -3.51 -4.84 9.40
CA PHE A 203 -4.08 -4.22 8.19
C PHE A 203 -3.75 -5.02 6.93
N GLN A 204 -2.54 -5.57 6.82
CA GLN A 204 -2.17 -6.45 5.73
C GLN A 204 -2.98 -7.75 5.73
N GLU A 205 -3.16 -8.39 6.89
CA GLU A 205 -3.96 -9.61 7.02
C GLU A 205 -5.43 -9.37 6.62
N ILE A 206 -6.03 -8.26 7.06
CA ILE A 206 -7.39 -7.87 6.67
C ILE A 206 -7.49 -7.70 5.15
N ARG A 207 -6.52 -7.03 4.54
CA ARG A 207 -6.49 -6.87 3.09
C ARG A 207 -6.35 -8.19 2.34
N ASP A 208 -5.48 -9.07 2.81
CA ASP A 208 -5.28 -10.39 2.21
C ASP A 208 -6.55 -11.24 2.30
N TYR A 209 -7.25 -11.16 3.42
CA TYR A 209 -8.57 -11.79 3.59
C TYR A 209 -9.61 -11.23 2.60
N GLN A 210 -9.72 -9.90 2.47
CA GLN A 210 -10.61 -9.27 1.50
C GLN A 210 -10.27 -9.66 0.06
N ASN A 211 -8.98 -9.71 -0.29
CA ASN A 211 -8.54 -10.14 -1.62
C ASN A 211 -8.88 -11.61 -1.91
N LYS A 212 -8.74 -12.48 -0.90
CA LYS A 212 -9.14 -13.89 -1.00
C LYS A 212 -10.64 -14.00 -1.25
N LEU A 213 -11.45 -13.30 -0.47
CA LEU A 213 -12.90 -13.28 -0.62
C LEU A 213 -13.32 -12.80 -2.02
N ASN A 214 -12.74 -11.69 -2.49
CA ASN A 214 -13.02 -11.15 -3.82
C ASN A 214 -12.66 -12.15 -4.93
N LYS A 215 -11.51 -12.83 -4.82
CA LYS A 215 -11.11 -13.86 -5.79
C LYS A 215 -12.10 -15.04 -5.83
N GLU A 216 -12.58 -15.49 -4.70
CA GLU A 216 -13.59 -16.54 -4.62
C GLU A 216 -14.93 -16.11 -5.23
N LEU A 217 -15.34 -14.86 -5.00
CA LEU A 217 -16.53 -14.26 -5.61
C LEU A 217 -16.39 -14.14 -7.13
N ASP A 218 -15.23 -13.70 -7.62
CA ASP A 218 -14.97 -13.56 -9.06
C ASP A 218 -14.91 -14.92 -9.77
N LYS A 219 -14.25 -15.90 -9.17
CA LYS A 219 -14.19 -17.28 -9.67
C LYS A 219 -15.60 -17.87 -9.81
N ARG A 220 -16.44 -17.65 -8.82
CA ARG A 220 -17.80 -18.10 -8.82
C ARG A 220 -18.66 -17.38 -9.87
N ARG A 221 -18.48 -16.07 -10.05
CA ARG A 221 -19.12 -15.31 -11.11
C ARG A 221 -18.74 -15.86 -12.49
N GLY A 222 -17.45 -16.18 -12.70
CA GLY A 222 -16.97 -16.79 -13.93
C GLY A 222 -17.62 -18.14 -14.22
N SER A 223 -17.73 -19.04 -13.22
CA SER A 223 -18.39 -20.34 -13.40
C SER A 223 -19.90 -20.21 -13.66
N PHE A 224 -20.57 -19.22 -13.06
CA PHE A 224 -21.97 -18.92 -13.34
C PHE A 224 -22.19 -18.50 -14.81
N TYR A 225 -21.37 -17.59 -15.34
CA TYR A 225 -21.50 -17.16 -16.73
C TYR A 225 -21.22 -18.31 -17.70
N GLN A 226 -20.20 -19.12 -17.45
CA GLN A 226 -19.91 -20.29 -18.26
C GLN A 226 -21.08 -21.30 -18.29
N GLN A 227 -21.74 -21.52 -17.14
CA GLN A 227 -22.88 -22.41 -17.05
C GLN A 227 -24.12 -21.81 -17.74
N ALA A 228 -24.35 -20.50 -17.59
CA ALA A 228 -25.44 -19.80 -18.27
C ALA A 228 -25.29 -19.83 -19.81
N ASP A 229 -24.06 -19.60 -20.32
CA ASP A 229 -23.76 -19.69 -21.75
C ASP A 229 -23.98 -21.10 -22.27
N PHE A 230 -23.50 -22.13 -21.54
CA PHE A 230 -23.68 -23.52 -21.91
C PHE A 230 -25.17 -23.95 -21.93
N GLU A 231 -25.98 -23.52 -20.96
CA GLU A 231 -27.42 -23.82 -20.94
C GLU A 231 -28.17 -23.07 -22.04
N THR A 232 -27.72 -21.89 -22.45
CA THR A 232 -28.31 -21.14 -23.56
C THR A 232 -28.02 -21.82 -24.89
N GLU A 233 -26.83 -22.38 -25.10
CA GLU A 233 -26.47 -23.17 -26.29
C GLU A 233 -27.20 -24.51 -26.37
N ILE A 234 -27.49 -25.16 -25.21
CA ILE A 234 -28.22 -26.43 -25.16
C ILE A 234 -29.75 -26.22 -25.25
N GLY A 235 -30.26 -25.06 -24.82
CA GLY A 235 -31.69 -24.74 -24.80
C GLY A 235 -32.33 -24.72 -26.17
N GLU A 236 -31.56 -24.67 -27.26
CA GLU A 236 -32.07 -24.87 -28.63
C GLU A 236 -32.29 -26.35 -29.00
N HIS A 237 -31.77 -27.30 -28.22
CA HIS A 237 -31.92 -28.74 -28.52
C HIS A 237 -31.93 -29.64 -27.25
N ARG A 238 -32.98 -29.66 -26.45
CA ARG A 238 -33.46 -30.85 -25.75
C ARG A 238 -34.32 -30.54 -24.52
N ALA A 239 -35.52 -31.08 -24.50
CA ALA A 239 -36.22 -31.38 -23.25
C ALA A 239 -35.42 -32.46 -22.49
N VAL A 240 -34.95 -32.14 -21.30
CA VAL A 240 -34.18 -33.06 -20.43
C VAL A 240 -35.16 -33.77 -19.50
N PRO A 241 -35.13 -35.13 -19.41
CA PRO A 241 -35.93 -35.87 -18.43
C PRO A 241 -35.43 -35.56 -17.01
N ALA A 242 -36.36 -35.37 -16.09
CA ALA A 242 -36.07 -35.20 -14.69
C ALA A 242 -35.26 -36.39 -14.16
N LEU A 243 -34.04 -36.11 -13.67
CA LEU A 243 -33.30 -37.09 -12.88
C LEU A 243 -33.82 -37.00 -11.44
N GLU A 244 -34.52 -38.05 -11.04
CA GLU A 244 -34.83 -38.29 -9.61
C GLU A 244 -33.51 -38.52 -8.86
N THR A 245 -33.08 -37.55 -8.07
CA THR A 245 -32.01 -37.76 -7.09
C THR A 245 -32.64 -38.02 -5.74
N ALA A 246 -32.36 -39.19 -5.21
CA ALA A 246 -32.77 -39.63 -3.89
C ALA A 246 -32.21 -38.68 -2.83
N ASP A 247 -33.09 -37.97 -2.14
CA ASP A 247 -32.82 -37.16 -0.99
C ASP A 247 -32.50 -38.03 0.24
N SER A 248 -31.26 -38.04 0.65
CA SER A 248 -30.96 -38.27 2.06
C SER A 248 -31.04 -36.94 2.77
N VAL A 249 -32.18 -36.64 3.37
CA VAL A 249 -32.42 -35.46 4.20
C VAL A 249 -31.57 -35.56 5.46
N ASP A 250 -30.43 -34.91 5.42
CA ASP A 250 -29.71 -34.60 6.65
C ASP A 250 -30.36 -33.37 7.32
N GLN A 251 -31.32 -33.68 8.21
CA GLN A 251 -31.91 -32.70 9.13
C GLN A 251 -30.94 -32.39 10.29
N GLY A 252 -29.68 -32.10 9.95
CA GLY A 252 -28.75 -31.49 10.88
C GLY A 252 -29.14 -30.04 11.12
N SER A 253 -29.75 -29.81 12.29
CA SER A 253 -29.97 -28.47 12.85
C SER A 253 -28.74 -27.59 12.59
N LEU A 254 -28.88 -26.58 11.74
CA LEU A 254 -27.90 -25.50 11.61
C LEU A 254 -27.92 -24.66 12.90
N ALA A 255 -27.32 -25.20 13.97
CA ALA A 255 -26.90 -24.40 15.08
C ALA A 255 -25.69 -23.58 14.62
N TYR A 256 -25.94 -22.44 13.98
CA TYR A 256 -24.90 -21.43 13.79
C TYR A 256 -24.54 -20.88 15.18
N VAL A 257 -23.49 -21.41 15.78
CA VAL A 257 -22.80 -20.76 16.88
C VAL A 257 -22.10 -19.56 16.26
N GLN A 258 -22.69 -18.36 16.49
CA GLN A 258 -22.10 -17.03 16.35
C GLN A 258 -20.85 -16.94 15.44
N GLY A 259 -20.99 -17.16 14.14
CA GLY A 259 -20.05 -16.72 13.13
C GLY A 259 -20.37 -15.27 12.76
N THR A 260 -19.35 -14.51 12.43
CA THR A 260 -19.56 -13.19 11.81
C THR A 260 -20.30 -13.35 10.48
N ILE A 261 -20.95 -12.29 9.98
CA ILE A 261 -21.56 -12.28 8.63
C ILE A 261 -20.53 -12.75 7.58
N ASP A 262 -19.26 -12.44 7.78
CA ASP A 262 -18.16 -12.81 6.89
C ASP A 262 -17.93 -14.33 6.86
N ASP A 263 -18.00 -15.02 8.01
CA ASP A 263 -17.90 -16.48 8.08
C ASP A 263 -19.10 -17.14 7.37
N MET A 264 -20.29 -16.60 7.54
CA MET A 264 -21.48 -17.07 6.83
C MET A 264 -21.37 -16.88 5.31
N ILE A 265 -20.80 -15.77 4.85
CA ILE A 265 -20.54 -15.53 3.43
C ILE A 265 -19.55 -16.56 2.87
N LEU A 266 -18.46 -16.85 3.58
CA LEU A 266 -17.50 -17.87 3.18
C LEU A 266 -18.12 -19.26 3.09
N ASP A 267 -18.88 -19.68 4.08
CA ASP A 267 -19.59 -20.95 4.09
C ASP A 267 -20.59 -21.07 2.94
N ALA A 268 -21.31 -19.97 2.65
CA ALA A 268 -22.25 -19.94 1.54
C ALA A 268 -21.55 -20.09 0.18
N ILE A 269 -20.43 -19.40 0.01
CA ILE A 269 -19.60 -19.47 -1.20
C ILE A 269 -19.01 -20.88 -1.36
N GLU A 270 -18.49 -21.47 -0.29
CA GLU A 270 -17.97 -22.84 -0.31
C GLU A 270 -19.05 -23.85 -0.66
N ALA A 271 -20.24 -23.75 -0.06
CA ALA A 271 -21.36 -24.61 -0.36
C ALA A 271 -21.79 -24.51 -1.83
N HIS A 272 -21.81 -23.29 -2.38
CA HIS A 272 -22.15 -23.08 -3.81
C HIS A 272 -21.08 -23.68 -4.73
N ASN A 273 -19.80 -23.44 -4.50
CA ASN A 273 -18.71 -23.96 -5.32
C ASN A 273 -18.64 -25.50 -5.31
N ASN A 274 -19.09 -26.11 -4.21
CA ASN A 274 -19.18 -27.56 -4.08
C ASN A 274 -20.49 -28.16 -4.63
N GLY A 275 -21.32 -27.34 -5.34
CA GLY A 275 -22.59 -27.79 -5.92
C GLY A 275 -23.72 -28.02 -4.90
N LYS A 276 -23.50 -27.72 -3.60
CA LYS A 276 -24.51 -27.83 -2.54
C LYS A 276 -25.43 -26.62 -2.54
N LEU A 277 -26.15 -26.40 -3.66
CA LEU A 277 -26.91 -25.18 -3.91
C LEU A 277 -27.99 -24.90 -2.87
N ASP A 278 -28.72 -25.93 -2.39
CA ASP A 278 -29.74 -25.75 -1.34
C ASP A 278 -29.15 -25.27 -0.02
N ARG A 279 -27.95 -25.74 0.33
CA ARG A 279 -27.22 -25.24 1.51
C ARG A 279 -26.83 -23.78 1.31
N ALA A 280 -26.28 -23.43 0.15
CA ALA A 280 -25.89 -22.06 -0.17
C ALA A 280 -27.09 -21.10 -0.08
N VAL A 281 -28.24 -21.46 -0.66
CA VAL A 281 -29.48 -20.67 -0.62
C VAL A 281 -29.96 -20.45 0.83
N ARG A 282 -29.92 -21.49 1.65
CA ARG A 282 -30.29 -21.36 3.08
C ARG A 282 -29.38 -20.36 3.80
N ILE A 283 -28.06 -20.47 3.62
CA ILE A 283 -27.12 -19.57 4.29
C ILE A 283 -27.31 -18.13 3.80
N TYR A 284 -27.44 -17.90 2.48
CA TYR A 284 -27.72 -16.57 1.96
C TYR A 284 -29.02 -15.99 2.53
N SER A 285 -30.06 -16.81 2.68
CA SER A 285 -31.32 -16.36 3.27
C SER A 285 -31.14 -15.96 4.73
N CYS A 286 -30.39 -16.74 5.52
CA CYS A 286 -30.03 -16.34 6.89
C CYS A 286 -29.28 -14.99 6.93
N ILE A 287 -28.34 -14.75 6.01
CA ILE A 287 -27.62 -13.46 5.93
C ILE A 287 -28.60 -12.31 5.62
N ILE A 288 -29.53 -12.49 4.68
CA ILE A 288 -30.56 -11.49 4.34
C ILE A 288 -31.44 -11.17 5.55
N ASP A 289 -31.81 -12.17 6.34
CA ASP A 289 -32.65 -12.01 7.54
C ASP A 289 -31.94 -11.18 8.64
N THR A 290 -30.60 -11.14 8.66
CA THR A 290 -29.83 -10.26 9.55
C THR A 290 -29.90 -8.78 9.16
N LYS A 291 -30.47 -8.45 7.99
CA LYS A 291 -30.60 -7.09 7.44
C LYS A 291 -29.24 -6.35 7.42
N PRO A 292 -28.22 -6.87 6.75
CA PRO A 292 -26.93 -6.20 6.65
C PRO A 292 -27.06 -4.87 5.88
N ASN A 293 -25.95 -4.12 5.79
CA ASN A 293 -25.95 -2.88 5.00
C ASN A 293 -26.27 -3.14 3.51
N ASN A 294 -26.74 -2.11 2.81
CA ASN A 294 -27.19 -2.20 1.41
C ASN A 294 -26.13 -2.78 0.45
N VAL A 295 -24.84 -2.55 0.72
CA VAL A 295 -23.75 -3.07 -0.12
C VAL A 295 -23.68 -4.58 -0.01
N ILE A 296 -23.66 -5.12 1.20
CA ILE A 296 -23.68 -6.56 1.45
C ILE A 296 -24.98 -7.18 0.94
N LEU A 297 -26.11 -6.56 1.26
CA LEU A 297 -27.45 -7.05 0.89
C LEU A 297 -27.59 -7.22 -0.64
N SER A 298 -27.15 -6.23 -1.43
CA SER A 298 -27.16 -6.32 -2.90
C SER A 298 -26.30 -7.47 -3.41
N VAL A 299 -25.11 -7.68 -2.84
CA VAL A 299 -24.22 -8.79 -3.22
C VAL A 299 -24.85 -10.15 -2.88
N ILE A 300 -25.47 -10.26 -1.68
CA ILE A 300 -26.08 -11.53 -1.25
C ILE A 300 -27.31 -11.88 -2.09
N TYR A 301 -28.19 -10.92 -2.40
CA TYR A 301 -29.29 -11.17 -3.35
C TYR A 301 -28.78 -11.66 -4.71
N LYS A 302 -27.77 -11.02 -5.27
CA LYS A 302 -27.18 -11.45 -6.53
C LYS A 302 -26.67 -12.89 -6.47
N HIS A 303 -25.96 -13.25 -5.41
CA HIS A 303 -25.42 -14.60 -5.26
C HIS A 303 -26.49 -15.65 -4.95
N ARG A 304 -27.54 -15.33 -4.22
CA ARG A 304 -28.67 -16.23 -4.01
C ARG A 304 -29.45 -16.43 -5.33
N GLY A 305 -29.66 -15.36 -6.08
CA GLY A 305 -30.26 -15.43 -7.42
C GLY A 305 -29.48 -16.34 -8.38
N MET A 306 -28.14 -16.25 -8.36
CA MET A 306 -27.28 -17.18 -9.12
C MET A 306 -27.44 -18.63 -8.67
N ALA A 307 -27.58 -18.88 -7.36
CA ALA A 307 -27.83 -20.21 -6.84
C ALA A 307 -29.22 -20.75 -7.24
N TYR A 308 -30.25 -19.92 -7.25
CA TYR A 308 -31.57 -20.27 -7.76
C TYR A 308 -31.57 -20.54 -9.26
N PHE A 309 -30.86 -19.72 -10.02
CA PHE A 309 -30.72 -19.94 -11.46
C PHE A 309 -30.09 -21.30 -11.77
N ALA A 310 -28.99 -21.64 -11.07
CA ALA A 310 -28.33 -22.95 -11.19
C ALA A 310 -29.23 -24.14 -10.77
N GLN A 311 -30.29 -23.88 -9.99
CA GLN A 311 -31.33 -24.86 -9.63
C GLN A 311 -32.51 -24.84 -10.60
N SER A 312 -32.44 -24.08 -11.71
CA SER A 312 -33.53 -23.86 -12.64
C SER A 312 -34.79 -23.22 -12.02
N LYS A 313 -34.65 -22.53 -10.86
CA LYS A 313 -35.68 -21.76 -10.18
C LYS A 313 -35.66 -20.31 -10.68
N TYR A 314 -36.11 -20.11 -11.92
CA TYR A 314 -35.92 -18.85 -12.64
C TYR A 314 -36.74 -17.68 -12.06
N ASN A 315 -37.90 -17.93 -11.48
CA ASN A 315 -38.74 -16.88 -10.87
C ASN A 315 -38.10 -16.33 -9.59
N GLU A 316 -37.57 -17.20 -8.76
CA GLU A 316 -36.85 -16.84 -7.53
C GLU A 316 -35.55 -16.10 -7.86
N ALA A 317 -34.84 -16.60 -8.91
CA ALA A 317 -33.63 -15.93 -9.40
C ALA A 317 -33.92 -14.52 -9.89
N LEU A 318 -34.99 -14.32 -10.69
CA LEU A 318 -35.40 -13.02 -11.20
C LEU A 318 -35.76 -12.06 -10.06
N SER A 319 -36.51 -12.55 -9.06
CA SER A 319 -36.85 -11.76 -7.88
C SER A 319 -35.64 -11.27 -7.13
N ASP A 320 -34.63 -12.14 -6.91
CA ASP A 320 -33.40 -11.79 -6.21
C ASP A 320 -32.54 -10.84 -7.04
N PHE A 321 -32.41 -11.01 -8.34
CA PHE A 321 -31.69 -10.08 -9.20
C PHE A 321 -32.36 -8.69 -9.22
N THR A 322 -33.69 -8.63 -9.24
CA THR A 322 -34.43 -7.37 -9.15
C THR A 322 -34.17 -6.68 -7.81
N SER A 323 -34.27 -7.42 -6.69
CA SER A 323 -33.97 -6.89 -5.36
C SER A 323 -32.52 -6.39 -5.25
N SER A 324 -31.57 -7.09 -5.83
CA SER A 324 -30.18 -6.67 -5.89
C SER A 324 -30.00 -5.33 -6.63
N ALA A 325 -30.69 -5.16 -7.77
CA ALA A 325 -30.67 -3.93 -8.57
C ALA A 325 -31.34 -2.74 -7.87
N GLU A 326 -32.45 -2.97 -7.17
CA GLU A 326 -33.15 -1.95 -6.40
C GLU A 326 -32.31 -1.44 -5.24
N VAL A 327 -31.62 -2.34 -4.52
CA VAL A 327 -30.78 -1.99 -3.37
C VAL A 327 -29.53 -1.22 -3.80
N LYS A 328 -28.91 -1.56 -4.96
CA LYS A 328 -27.73 -0.89 -5.50
C LYS A 328 -27.68 -0.98 -7.04
N PRO A 329 -28.18 0.04 -7.77
CA PRO A 329 -28.23 0.06 -9.23
C PRO A 329 -26.86 -0.07 -9.92
N ASP A 330 -25.78 0.35 -9.27
CA ASP A 330 -24.41 0.34 -9.85
C ASP A 330 -23.75 -1.05 -9.85
N ASN A 331 -24.35 -2.05 -9.25
CA ASN A 331 -23.76 -3.39 -9.10
C ASN A 331 -23.87 -4.26 -10.37
N PHE A 332 -24.46 -3.73 -11.46
CA PHE A 332 -24.72 -4.43 -12.73
C PHE A 332 -23.90 -3.89 -13.92
N ARG A 333 -22.86 -3.09 -13.63
CA ARG A 333 -21.91 -2.64 -14.65
C ARG A 333 -20.63 -3.45 -14.62
#